data_c0f3f689164d5fca4287c27e8cf06d07
#
_entry.id   c0f3f689164d5fca4287c27e8cf06d07
#
_cell.length_a   1.000
_cell.length_b   1.000
_cell.length_c   1.000
_cell.angle_alpha   90.00
_cell.angle_beta   90.00
_cell.angle_gamma   90.00
#
_symmetry.space_group_name_H-M   'P 1'
#
loop_
_entity.id
_entity.type
_entity.pdbx_description
1 polymer ?
#
loop_
_entity_poly.entity_id
_entity_poly.type
_entity_poly.pdbx_seq_one_letter_code
_entity_poly.pdbx_strand_id
1 'polypeptide(L)'
;MPIRLCNFLTLIFMSILPLAFAPWALAQQSSDPPKTNQVFWIGGYGPGIYASRLNSDGSMAKPRLVATQAKPSFFALHPKLDVLYVVTETAIDDKQRAASLAAYQFDRAAYQAGDLPDLKLLNIERVQGNGPCHVTVDSQGNFAVVANYGSGSVSLFPIQASGALEPESSTIQHQGSGPDSARQKGPHAHCSMVDPTNRWVLVADLGLDQVLVYRLDPQSKKLLPGPNPFLELAGGAGPRHIAFHPDGKLLYVINEMGMTLTSASWDAETGKLAEIATVRTVPEEQLQSGWSTAEVLVHPSGRFVYGSNRGHDTIALFAISPQTGAATRIENFSTLGKIPRNFRIDPTGQFLLAENQESNTIHSFSIDRGTGFLKPTGHSISTEKPACIKFMTMPVGP
;
A
#
# COMPACT_ATOMS: atom_id res chain seq x y z
N MET A 1 -40.31 74.35 52.37
CA MET A 1 -41.54 73.69 52.12
C MET A 1 -41.23 72.45 51.26
N PRO A 2 -41.37 71.27 51.80
CA PRO A 2 -40.96 70.04 51.03
C PRO A 2 -42.13 69.41 50.33
N ILE A 3 -41.90 69.00 49.10
CA ILE A 3 -42.80 68.24 48.28
C ILE A 3 -42.45 66.75 48.46
N ARG A 4 -43.43 65.94 48.88
CA ARG A 4 -43.33 64.49 49.05
C ARG A 4 -43.47 63.84 47.72
N LEU A 5 -42.50 62.96 47.32
CA LEU A 5 -42.59 62.00 46.24
C LEU A 5 -43.14 60.66 46.80
N CYS A 6 -44.19 60.16 46.20
CA CYS A 6 -44.84 58.92 46.49
C CYS A 6 -44.19 57.82 45.57
N ASN A 7 -43.55 56.84 46.16
CA ASN A 7 -43.00 55.69 45.41
C ASN A 7 -44.09 54.61 45.29
N PHE A 8 -44.44 54.30 44.02
CA PHE A 8 -45.21 53.09 43.71
C PHE A 8 -44.21 51.96 43.36
N LEU A 9 -44.14 50.94 44.21
CA LEU A 9 -43.42 49.70 43.92
C LEU A 9 -44.33 48.76 43.21
N THR A 10 -44.10 48.51 41.92
CA THR A 10 -44.78 47.47 41.14
C THR A 10 -43.95 46.21 41.23
N LEU A 11 -44.45 45.19 41.96
CA LEU A 11 -43.88 43.84 41.97
C LEU A 11 -44.28 43.14 40.67
N ILE A 12 -43.25 42.84 39.85
CA ILE A 12 -43.40 41.90 38.69
C ILE A 12 -43.06 40.52 39.19
N PHE A 13 -44.05 39.66 39.29
CA PHE A 13 -43.86 38.20 39.48
C PHE A 13 -43.38 37.57 38.16
N MET A 14 -42.10 37.25 38.10
CA MET A 14 -41.52 36.42 37.05
C MET A 14 -41.80 34.94 37.40
N SER A 15 -42.74 34.32 36.73
CA SER A 15 -42.99 32.86 36.78
C SER A 15 -41.87 32.16 36.05
N ILE A 16 -40.99 31.45 36.79
CA ILE A 16 -39.95 30.57 36.26
C ILE A 16 -40.62 29.24 35.90
N LEU A 17 -40.80 29.01 34.60
CA LEU A 17 -41.14 27.65 34.09
C LEU A 17 -39.85 26.79 34.19
N PRO A 18 -39.90 25.56 34.72
CA PRO A 18 -38.78 24.64 34.66
C PRO A 18 -38.66 24.10 33.23
N LEU A 19 -37.54 24.43 32.56
CA LEU A 19 -37.11 23.75 31.33
C LEU A 19 -36.77 22.29 31.69
N ALA A 20 -37.67 21.40 31.27
CA ALA A 20 -37.43 19.96 31.28
C ALA A 20 -36.30 19.65 30.27
N PHE A 21 -35.12 19.37 30.74
CA PHE A 21 -34.06 18.75 29.95
C PHE A 21 -34.50 17.32 29.62
N ALA A 22 -34.97 17.09 28.41
CA ALA A 22 -35.08 15.76 27.86
C ALA A 22 -33.67 15.24 27.62
N PRO A 23 -33.26 14.04 28.16
CA PRO A 23 -32.00 13.45 27.80
C PRO A 23 -32.07 13.03 26.33
N TRP A 24 -31.29 13.68 25.46
CA TRP A 24 -30.99 13.15 24.14
C TRP A 24 -30.25 11.83 24.32
N ALA A 25 -31.00 10.74 24.35
CA ALA A 25 -30.46 9.43 24.09
C ALA A 25 -29.97 9.48 22.63
N LEU A 26 -28.66 9.70 22.46
CA LEU A 26 -27.95 9.35 21.24
C LEU A 26 -28.18 7.86 21.04
N ALA A 27 -29.15 7.53 20.18
CA ALA A 27 -29.24 6.21 19.61
C ALA A 27 -27.89 5.96 18.89
N GLN A 28 -26.98 5.28 19.55
CA GLN A 28 -25.89 4.58 18.89
C GLN A 28 -26.56 3.60 17.92
N GLN A 29 -26.72 4.01 16.67
CA GLN A 29 -26.89 3.07 15.59
C GLN A 29 -25.59 2.26 15.56
N SER A 30 -25.61 1.10 16.17
CA SER A 30 -24.69 0.02 15.87
C SER A 30 -25.00 -0.41 14.44
N SER A 31 -24.52 0.33 13.46
CA SER A 31 -24.39 -0.22 12.13
C SER A 31 -23.26 -1.27 12.23
N ASP A 32 -23.66 -2.53 12.46
CA ASP A 32 -22.76 -3.63 12.16
C ASP A 32 -22.23 -3.40 10.76
N PRO A 33 -20.90 -3.38 10.56
CA PRO A 33 -20.34 -3.22 9.23
C PRO A 33 -20.93 -4.33 8.34
N PRO A 34 -21.23 -4.05 7.08
CA PRO A 34 -21.78 -5.05 6.18
C PRO A 34 -20.90 -6.29 6.24
N LYS A 35 -21.51 -7.48 6.36
CA LYS A 35 -20.82 -8.78 6.32
C LYS A 35 -20.23 -8.98 4.92
N THR A 36 -19.15 -8.28 4.61
CA THR A 36 -18.48 -8.36 3.32
C THR A 36 -17.44 -9.46 3.39
N ASN A 37 -17.77 -10.59 2.80
CA ASN A 37 -16.77 -11.59 2.44
C ASN A 37 -15.88 -10.99 1.33
N GLN A 38 -14.64 -10.64 1.65
CA GLN A 38 -13.75 -9.97 0.70
C GLN A 38 -12.83 -10.99 0.03
N VAL A 39 -12.89 -11.12 -1.28
CA VAL A 39 -11.93 -11.95 -2.02
C VAL A 39 -10.60 -11.21 -2.16
N PHE A 40 -9.52 -11.98 -2.05
CA PHE A 40 -8.18 -11.49 -2.32
C PHE A 40 -7.35 -12.54 -3.06
N TRP A 41 -6.42 -12.04 -3.88
CA TRP A 41 -5.41 -12.87 -4.53
C TRP A 41 -4.12 -12.87 -3.74
N ILE A 42 -3.43 -14.01 -3.78
CA ILE A 42 -2.17 -14.26 -3.12
C ILE A 42 -1.15 -14.63 -4.19
N GLY A 43 -0.04 -13.90 -4.22
CA GLY A 43 1.12 -14.19 -5.02
C GLY A 43 2.36 -14.37 -4.17
N GLY A 44 3.44 -14.83 -4.79
CA GLY A 44 4.68 -15.06 -4.08
C GLY A 44 5.73 -15.74 -4.96
N TYR A 45 6.58 -16.51 -4.32
CA TYR A 45 7.66 -17.24 -5.01
C TYR A 45 7.30 -18.70 -5.31
N GLY A 46 6.04 -19.05 -5.09
CA GLY A 46 5.46 -20.34 -5.51
C GLY A 46 5.10 -20.39 -7.00
N PRO A 47 4.45 -21.50 -7.44
CA PRO A 47 4.20 -21.80 -8.85
C PRO A 47 2.93 -21.16 -9.42
N GLY A 48 2.17 -20.39 -8.64
CA GLY A 48 0.91 -19.87 -9.12
C GLY A 48 0.29 -18.77 -8.27
N ILE A 49 -0.83 -18.27 -8.79
CA ILE A 49 -1.68 -17.28 -8.17
C ILE A 49 -2.80 -18.02 -7.45
N TYR A 50 -3.03 -17.68 -6.20
CA TYR A 50 -4.11 -18.25 -5.39
C TYR A 50 -5.16 -17.19 -5.09
N ALA A 51 -6.39 -17.62 -4.88
CA ALA A 51 -7.48 -16.79 -4.37
C ALA A 51 -7.95 -17.33 -3.02
N SER A 52 -8.34 -16.42 -2.13
CA SER A 52 -8.95 -16.73 -0.85
C SER A 52 -10.02 -15.68 -0.51
N ARG A 53 -10.69 -15.85 0.61
CA ARG A 53 -11.75 -14.96 1.08
C ARG A 53 -11.50 -14.62 2.54
N LEU A 54 -11.60 -13.34 2.88
CA LEU A 54 -11.61 -12.82 4.25
C LEU A 54 -13.06 -12.68 4.72
N ASN A 55 -13.39 -13.33 5.83
CA ASN A 55 -14.70 -13.25 6.47
C ASN A 55 -14.74 -12.09 7.48
N SER A 56 -15.95 -11.72 7.91
CA SER A 56 -16.17 -10.60 8.86
C SER A 56 -15.62 -10.83 10.27
N ASP A 57 -15.25 -12.05 10.62
CA ASP A 57 -14.59 -12.41 11.90
C ASP A 57 -13.06 -12.46 11.79
N GLY A 58 -12.50 -12.17 10.61
CA GLY A 58 -11.07 -12.26 10.32
C GLY A 58 -10.59 -13.64 9.90
N SER A 59 -11.48 -14.65 9.87
CA SER A 59 -11.12 -15.97 9.32
C SER A 59 -10.93 -15.90 7.81
N MET A 60 -10.11 -16.80 7.28
CA MET A 60 -9.80 -16.86 5.85
C MET A 60 -10.14 -18.23 5.28
N ALA A 61 -10.74 -18.27 4.10
CA ALA A 61 -10.99 -19.51 3.38
C ALA A 61 -9.67 -20.17 2.94
N LYS A 62 -9.69 -21.50 2.76
CA LYS A 62 -8.52 -22.21 2.21
C LYS A 62 -8.15 -21.64 0.83
N PRO A 63 -6.88 -21.29 0.57
CA PRO A 63 -6.45 -20.80 -0.73
C PRO A 63 -6.71 -21.80 -1.85
N ARG A 64 -7.24 -21.31 -2.99
CA ARG A 64 -7.42 -22.09 -4.22
C ARG A 64 -6.50 -21.56 -5.31
N LEU A 65 -5.77 -22.46 -5.98
CA LEU A 65 -4.99 -22.10 -7.17
C LEU A 65 -5.94 -21.66 -8.29
N VAL A 66 -5.74 -20.45 -8.83
CA VAL A 66 -6.61 -19.84 -9.86
C VAL A 66 -5.87 -19.57 -11.17
N ALA A 67 -4.54 -19.54 -11.15
CA ALA A 67 -3.71 -19.53 -12.35
C ALA A 67 -2.32 -20.06 -12.04
N THR A 68 -1.70 -20.74 -13.00
CA THR A 68 -0.29 -21.15 -12.94
C THR A 68 0.57 -20.05 -13.53
N GLN A 69 1.48 -19.51 -12.73
CA GLN A 69 2.49 -18.53 -13.15
C GLN A 69 3.72 -18.68 -12.26
N ALA A 70 4.90 -18.57 -12.84
CA ALA A 70 6.14 -18.65 -12.06
C ALA A 70 6.40 -17.35 -11.31
N LYS A 71 6.68 -17.47 -10.00
CA LYS A 71 7.06 -16.34 -9.13
C LYS A 71 6.20 -15.07 -9.34
N PRO A 72 4.85 -15.17 -9.21
CA PRO A 72 3.96 -14.04 -9.34
C PRO A 72 4.08 -13.16 -8.08
N SER A 73 5.21 -12.44 -7.96
CA SER A 73 5.62 -11.82 -6.70
C SER A 73 4.89 -10.53 -6.38
N PHE A 74 4.27 -9.86 -7.38
CA PHE A 74 3.50 -8.63 -7.15
C PHE A 74 2.37 -8.45 -8.15
N PHE A 75 1.29 -7.78 -7.69
CA PHE A 75 0.05 -7.58 -8.43
C PHE A 75 -0.39 -6.12 -8.43
N ALA A 76 -1.11 -5.71 -9.49
CA ALA A 76 -1.93 -4.51 -9.51
C ALA A 76 -3.30 -4.81 -10.12
N LEU A 77 -4.35 -4.18 -9.59
CA LEU A 77 -5.69 -4.25 -10.15
C LEU A 77 -5.93 -3.09 -11.10
N HIS A 78 -6.64 -3.35 -12.18
CA HIS A 78 -7.18 -2.28 -13.01
C HIS A 78 -8.27 -1.52 -12.23
N PRO A 79 -8.27 -0.17 -12.21
CA PRO A 79 -9.20 0.60 -11.38
C PRO A 79 -10.68 0.48 -11.81
N LYS A 80 -10.94 0.14 -13.08
CA LYS A 80 -12.28 0.13 -13.68
C LYS A 80 -12.70 -1.23 -14.26
N LEU A 81 -11.74 -2.06 -14.67
CA LEU A 81 -12.00 -3.36 -15.30
C LEU A 81 -11.67 -4.50 -14.34
N ASP A 82 -12.25 -5.65 -14.58
CA ASP A 82 -11.99 -6.88 -13.84
C ASP A 82 -10.70 -7.54 -14.37
N VAL A 83 -9.57 -6.85 -14.21
CA VAL A 83 -8.25 -7.26 -14.69
C VAL A 83 -7.21 -7.12 -13.58
N LEU A 84 -6.39 -8.16 -13.45
CA LEU A 84 -5.24 -8.26 -12.56
C LEU A 84 -3.96 -8.29 -13.39
N TYR A 85 -3.02 -7.39 -13.10
CA TYR A 85 -1.69 -7.38 -13.70
C TYR A 85 -0.69 -8.02 -12.75
N VAL A 86 0.18 -8.87 -13.28
CA VAL A 86 1.05 -9.76 -12.50
C VAL A 86 2.45 -9.74 -13.08
N VAL A 87 3.45 -9.38 -12.28
CA VAL A 87 4.85 -9.52 -12.67
C VAL A 87 5.33 -10.96 -12.48
N THR A 88 6.22 -11.41 -13.38
CA THR A 88 6.99 -12.65 -13.22
C THR A 88 8.41 -12.27 -12.84
N GLU A 89 8.76 -12.42 -11.56
CA GLU A 89 10.07 -12.02 -11.02
C GLU A 89 11.15 -13.04 -11.40
N THR A 90 11.64 -12.95 -12.64
CA THR A 90 12.68 -13.82 -13.18
C THR A 90 13.77 -13.02 -13.89
N ALA A 91 14.93 -13.63 -14.11
CA ALA A 91 16.00 -13.04 -14.91
C ALA A 91 15.71 -13.14 -16.41
N ILE A 92 16.24 -12.19 -17.19
CA ILE A 92 16.08 -12.16 -18.66
C ILE A 92 16.67 -13.38 -19.35
N ASP A 93 17.72 -13.95 -18.81
CA ASP A 93 18.48 -15.09 -19.36
C ASP A 93 17.85 -16.47 -19.07
N ASP A 94 16.81 -16.50 -18.24
CA ASP A 94 16.02 -17.70 -18.02
C ASP A 94 15.16 -17.97 -19.28
N LYS A 95 15.66 -18.78 -20.20
CA LYS A 95 15.03 -19.10 -21.48
C LYS A 95 13.64 -19.69 -21.36
N GLN A 96 13.29 -20.24 -20.21
CA GLN A 96 11.98 -20.84 -19.95
C GLN A 96 11.01 -19.88 -19.25
N ARG A 97 11.49 -18.80 -18.62
CA ARG A 97 10.70 -17.92 -17.76
C ARG A 97 11.17 -16.48 -17.88
N ALA A 98 10.98 -15.88 -19.03
CA ALA A 98 11.37 -14.48 -19.26
C ALA A 98 10.64 -13.53 -18.31
N ALA A 99 11.37 -12.50 -17.84
CA ALA A 99 10.80 -11.36 -17.12
C ALA A 99 9.59 -10.82 -17.91
N SER A 100 8.43 -10.76 -17.28
CA SER A 100 7.19 -10.44 -17.97
C SER A 100 6.16 -9.78 -17.07
N LEU A 101 5.23 -9.08 -17.71
CA LEU A 101 3.99 -8.58 -17.14
C LEU A 101 2.82 -9.30 -17.82
N ALA A 102 1.97 -9.95 -17.05
CA ALA A 102 0.78 -10.66 -17.54
C ALA A 102 -0.48 -9.89 -17.14
N ALA A 103 -1.49 -9.87 -18.03
CA ALA A 103 -2.83 -9.39 -17.75
C ALA A 103 -3.80 -10.58 -17.66
N TYR A 104 -4.53 -10.66 -16.56
CA TYR A 104 -5.55 -11.69 -16.31
C TYR A 104 -6.92 -11.04 -16.10
N GLN A 105 -7.91 -11.55 -16.80
CA GLN A 105 -9.31 -11.20 -16.55
C GLN A 105 -9.90 -12.15 -15.51
N PHE A 106 -10.77 -11.64 -14.64
CA PHE A 106 -11.55 -12.42 -13.69
C PHE A 106 -13.04 -12.12 -13.82
N ASP A 107 -13.89 -13.05 -13.39
CA ASP A 107 -15.34 -12.87 -13.40
C ASP A 107 -15.82 -12.40 -12.03
N ARG A 108 -16.22 -11.11 -11.94
CA ARG A 108 -16.77 -10.53 -10.72
C ARG A 108 -18.14 -11.10 -10.37
N ALA A 109 -18.92 -11.58 -11.34
CA ALA A 109 -20.23 -12.17 -11.08
C ALA A 109 -20.09 -13.52 -10.33
N ALA A 110 -19.09 -14.34 -10.66
CA ALA A 110 -18.77 -15.54 -9.90
C ALA A 110 -18.48 -15.22 -8.42
N TYR A 111 -17.78 -14.14 -8.15
CA TYR A 111 -17.54 -13.66 -6.80
C TYR A 111 -18.84 -13.33 -6.05
N GLN A 112 -19.76 -12.62 -6.69
CA GLN A 112 -21.06 -12.26 -6.08
C GLN A 112 -21.91 -13.51 -5.78
N ALA A 113 -21.77 -14.57 -6.56
CA ALA A 113 -22.41 -15.88 -6.33
C ALA A 113 -21.76 -16.67 -5.17
N GLY A 114 -20.67 -16.19 -4.60
CA GLY A 114 -19.99 -16.84 -3.47
C GLY A 114 -18.81 -17.73 -3.86
N ASP A 115 -18.44 -17.78 -5.14
CA ASP A 115 -17.30 -18.55 -5.64
C ASP A 115 -16.00 -17.72 -5.64
N LEU A 116 -14.85 -18.40 -5.70
CA LEU A 116 -13.58 -17.76 -5.97
C LEU A 116 -13.40 -17.69 -7.50
N PRO A 117 -13.20 -16.49 -8.09
CA PRO A 117 -13.08 -16.37 -9.55
C PRO A 117 -11.80 -17.03 -10.07
N ASP A 118 -11.89 -17.68 -11.22
CA ASP A 118 -10.73 -18.10 -11.99
C ASP A 118 -10.10 -16.90 -12.72
N LEU A 119 -8.82 -17.00 -13.01
CA LEU A 119 -8.08 -16.03 -13.80
C LEU A 119 -7.91 -16.52 -15.23
N LYS A 120 -8.44 -15.77 -16.19
CA LYS A 120 -8.26 -16.03 -17.63
C LYS A 120 -7.16 -15.12 -18.17
N LEU A 121 -6.09 -15.69 -18.67
CA LEU A 121 -5.02 -14.94 -19.31
C LEU A 121 -5.55 -14.17 -20.52
N LEU A 122 -5.32 -12.84 -20.56
CA LEU A 122 -5.56 -11.99 -21.72
C LEU A 122 -4.32 -11.99 -22.62
N ASN A 123 -3.19 -11.56 -22.09
CA ASN A 123 -1.88 -11.61 -22.77
C ASN A 123 -0.73 -11.50 -21.77
N ILE A 124 0.48 -11.70 -22.29
CA ILE A 124 1.75 -11.51 -21.58
C ILE A 124 2.63 -10.65 -22.46
N GLU A 125 3.20 -9.60 -21.87
CA GLU A 125 4.22 -8.75 -22.49
C GLU A 125 5.57 -8.98 -21.81
N ARG A 126 6.62 -8.97 -22.63
CA ARG A 126 7.99 -9.09 -22.14
C ARG A 126 8.44 -7.75 -21.52
N VAL A 127 9.04 -7.80 -20.34
CA VAL A 127 9.71 -6.66 -19.72
C VAL A 127 11.16 -6.63 -20.20
N GLN A 128 11.64 -5.46 -20.69
CA GLN A 128 13.03 -5.31 -21.12
C GLN A 128 13.99 -5.25 -19.92
N GLY A 129 13.50 -4.79 -18.76
CA GLY A 129 14.23 -4.82 -17.50
C GLY A 129 14.36 -6.24 -16.92
N ASN A 130 15.26 -6.39 -15.96
CA ASN A 130 15.53 -7.66 -15.28
C ASN A 130 14.96 -7.65 -13.87
N GLY A 131 14.35 -8.77 -13.45
CA GLY A 131 13.77 -8.95 -12.13
C GLY A 131 12.65 -7.96 -11.81
N PRO A 132 11.55 -7.92 -12.60
CA PRO A 132 10.41 -7.07 -12.30
C PRO A 132 9.79 -7.52 -10.97
N CYS A 133 9.74 -6.62 -9.98
CA CYS A 133 9.32 -6.97 -8.61
C CYS A 133 8.13 -6.16 -8.10
N HIS A 134 7.71 -5.12 -8.83
CA HIS A 134 6.56 -4.30 -8.47
C HIS A 134 5.84 -3.79 -9.70
N VAL A 135 4.51 -3.71 -9.64
CA VAL A 135 3.66 -3.11 -10.66
C VAL A 135 2.60 -2.22 -10.02
N THR A 136 2.34 -1.07 -10.65
CA THR A 136 1.21 -0.19 -10.34
C THR A 136 0.46 0.15 -11.61
N VAL A 137 -0.83 0.51 -11.48
CA VAL A 137 -1.67 0.99 -12.58
C VAL A 137 -2.14 2.38 -12.25
N ASP A 138 -2.16 3.29 -13.22
CA ASP A 138 -2.67 4.64 -13.04
C ASP A 138 -4.18 4.64 -12.74
N SER A 139 -4.71 5.67 -12.08
CA SER A 139 -6.12 5.70 -11.64
C SER A 139 -7.13 5.77 -12.79
N GLN A 140 -6.66 6.05 -14.03
CA GLN A 140 -7.50 6.00 -15.23
C GLN A 140 -7.52 4.60 -15.87
N GLY A 141 -6.52 3.77 -15.59
CA GLY A 141 -6.36 2.43 -16.15
C GLY A 141 -5.74 2.43 -17.55
N ASN A 142 -4.96 3.45 -17.87
CA ASN A 142 -4.35 3.59 -19.21
C ASN A 142 -2.93 3.02 -19.26
N PHE A 143 -2.25 2.94 -18.11
CA PHE A 143 -0.85 2.56 -18.03
C PHE A 143 -0.55 1.67 -16.83
N ALA A 144 0.27 0.64 -17.05
CA ALA A 144 0.96 -0.09 -15.99
C ALA A 144 2.42 0.32 -15.94
N VAL A 145 2.95 0.54 -14.73
CA VAL A 145 4.35 0.90 -14.49
C VAL A 145 5.01 -0.21 -13.68
N VAL A 146 6.14 -0.71 -14.15
CA VAL A 146 6.87 -1.83 -13.54
C VAL A 146 8.23 -1.36 -13.05
N ALA A 147 8.57 -1.66 -11.80
CA ALA A 147 9.90 -1.49 -11.27
C ALA A 147 10.71 -2.79 -11.42
N ASN A 148 11.91 -2.70 -11.99
CA ASN A 148 12.78 -3.80 -12.32
C ASN A 148 14.00 -3.78 -11.39
N TYR A 149 13.97 -4.59 -10.33
CA TYR A 149 15.02 -4.60 -9.30
C TYR A 149 16.37 -5.03 -9.85
N GLY A 150 16.39 -6.10 -10.65
CA GLY A 150 17.65 -6.68 -11.12
C GLY A 150 18.44 -5.79 -12.09
N SER A 151 17.75 -4.95 -12.88
CA SER A 151 18.39 -3.99 -13.78
C SER A 151 18.46 -2.57 -13.23
N GLY A 152 17.69 -2.25 -12.18
CA GLY A 152 17.55 -0.87 -11.70
C GLY A 152 16.92 0.03 -12.76
N SER A 153 15.78 -0.38 -13.31
CA SER A 153 15.07 0.36 -14.36
C SER A 153 13.57 0.41 -14.08
N VAL A 154 12.86 1.29 -14.76
CA VAL A 154 11.40 1.39 -14.73
C VAL A 154 10.82 1.29 -16.12
N SER A 155 9.76 0.51 -16.28
CA SER A 155 9.10 0.22 -17.56
C SER A 155 7.65 0.70 -17.58
N LEU A 156 7.16 1.21 -18.71
CA LEU A 156 5.80 1.67 -18.93
C LEU A 156 5.11 0.83 -19.99
N PHE A 157 3.93 0.33 -19.68
CA PHE A 157 3.08 -0.45 -20.58
C PHE A 157 1.73 0.26 -20.75
N PRO A 158 1.35 0.69 -21.96
CA PRO A 158 -0.01 1.14 -22.21
C PRO A 158 -0.99 -0.03 -22.08
N ILE A 159 -2.21 0.29 -21.65
CA ILE A 159 -3.29 -0.67 -21.45
C ILE A 159 -4.38 -0.39 -22.50
N GLN A 160 -4.82 -1.44 -23.19
CA GLN A 160 -5.91 -1.38 -24.16
C GLN A 160 -7.28 -1.24 -23.45
N ALA A 161 -8.30 -0.83 -24.17
CA ALA A 161 -9.67 -0.73 -23.65
C ALA A 161 -10.23 -2.09 -23.15
N SER A 162 -9.68 -3.22 -23.64
CA SER A 162 -9.99 -4.57 -23.15
C SER A 162 -9.34 -4.93 -21.81
N GLY A 163 -8.37 -4.14 -21.35
CA GLY A 163 -7.50 -4.46 -20.23
C GLY A 163 -6.25 -5.26 -20.61
N ALA A 164 -6.09 -5.67 -21.87
CA ALA A 164 -4.87 -6.29 -22.35
C ALA A 164 -3.72 -5.26 -22.43
N LEU A 165 -2.49 -5.72 -22.24
CA LEU A 165 -1.30 -4.89 -22.33
C LEU A 165 -0.94 -4.59 -23.81
N GLU A 166 -0.46 -3.39 -24.09
CA GLU A 166 0.35 -3.12 -25.29
C GLU A 166 1.82 -3.45 -24.99
N PRO A 167 2.67 -3.60 -26.01
CA PRO A 167 4.11 -3.72 -25.82
C PRO A 167 4.69 -2.56 -25.02
N GLU A 168 5.78 -2.82 -24.31
CA GLU A 168 6.50 -1.82 -23.51
C GLU A 168 6.81 -0.58 -24.37
N SER A 169 6.35 0.61 -23.92
CA SER A 169 6.46 1.86 -24.68
C SER A 169 7.59 2.77 -24.20
N SER A 170 8.08 2.56 -22.99
CA SER A 170 9.15 3.36 -22.40
C SER A 170 9.88 2.56 -21.34
N THR A 171 11.23 2.59 -21.39
CA THR A 171 12.11 2.07 -20.34
C THR A 171 13.10 3.16 -19.98
N ILE A 172 13.26 3.41 -18.65
CA ILE A 172 14.30 4.30 -18.16
C ILE A 172 15.25 3.48 -17.30
N GLN A 173 16.52 3.44 -17.71
CA GLN A 173 17.62 2.85 -16.95
C GLN A 173 18.15 3.89 -15.96
N HIS A 174 18.10 3.60 -14.67
CA HIS A 174 18.71 4.42 -13.63
C HIS A 174 20.25 4.31 -13.69
N GLN A 175 20.95 5.33 -13.18
CA GLN A 175 22.40 5.42 -13.19
C GLN A 175 22.91 5.84 -11.82
N GLY A 176 24.05 5.29 -11.40
CA GLY A 176 24.68 5.62 -10.13
C GLY A 176 24.86 4.41 -9.22
N SER A 177 25.20 4.68 -7.97
CA SER A 177 25.41 3.68 -6.91
C SER A 177 25.28 4.34 -5.54
N GLY A 178 25.01 3.56 -4.51
CA GLY A 178 25.02 3.99 -3.11
C GLY A 178 26.30 3.58 -2.38
N PRO A 179 26.38 3.86 -1.08
CA PRO A 179 27.60 3.62 -0.28
C PRO A 179 27.83 2.15 0.10
N ASP A 180 26.80 1.30 0.09
CA ASP A 180 26.96 -0.13 0.42
C ASP A 180 27.50 -0.90 -0.77
N SER A 181 28.78 -1.29 -0.68
CA SER A 181 29.46 -2.01 -1.76
C SER A 181 28.92 -3.42 -2.03
N ALA A 182 28.11 -4.00 -1.15
CA ALA A 182 27.49 -5.31 -1.35
C ALA A 182 26.10 -5.19 -2.02
N ARG A 183 25.30 -4.21 -1.61
CA ARG A 183 23.90 -4.09 -1.99
C ARG A 183 23.62 -2.95 -2.97
N GLN A 184 24.53 -1.96 -3.12
CA GLN A 184 24.31 -0.72 -3.87
C GLN A 184 25.39 -0.45 -4.92
N LYS A 185 25.95 -1.50 -5.54
CA LYS A 185 26.91 -1.37 -6.66
C LYS A 185 26.32 -0.71 -7.90
N GLY A 186 25.02 -0.68 -7.99
CA GLY A 186 24.23 -0.11 -9.05
C GLY A 186 22.78 0.12 -8.60
N PRO A 187 21.92 0.68 -9.47
CA PRO A 187 20.54 0.93 -9.15
C PRO A 187 19.74 -0.37 -8.98
N HIS A 188 18.71 -0.30 -8.12
CA HIS A 188 17.78 -1.38 -7.83
C HIS A 188 16.37 -0.80 -7.60
N ALA A 189 15.67 -0.47 -8.70
CA ALA A 189 14.29 0.03 -8.62
C ALA A 189 13.37 -1.02 -8.01
N HIS A 190 12.76 -0.73 -6.85
CA HIS A 190 12.00 -1.71 -6.10
C HIS A 190 10.50 -1.45 -6.07
N CYS A 191 10.07 -0.20 -6.18
CA CYS A 191 8.66 0.18 -6.17
C CYS A 191 8.41 1.31 -7.16
N SER A 192 7.32 1.24 -7.90
CA SER A 192 6.81 2.33 -8.74
C SER A 192 5.40 2.69 -8.29
N MET A 193 5.11 3.99 -8.13
CA MET A 193 3.78 4.49 -7.77
C MET A 193 3.40 5.63 -8.70
N VAL A 194 2.18 5.57 -9.24
CA VAL A 194 1.58 6.72 -9.93
C VAL A 194 0.96 7.62 -8.88
N ASP A 195 1.21 8.92 -8.96
CA ASP A 195 0.64 9.89 -8.02
C ASP A 195 -0.89 10.02 -8.18
N PRO A 196 -1.62 10.48 -7.17
CA PRO A 196 -3.08 10.58 -7.25
C PRO A 196 -3.62 11.46 -8.38
N THR A 197 -2.79 12.35 -8.94
CA THR A 197 -3.18 13.22 -10.07
C THR A 197 -2.92 12.60 -11.44
N ASN A 198 -2.32 11.40 -11.49
CA ASN A 198 -1.87 10.70 -12.72
C ASN A 198 -0.86 11.49 -13.57
N ARG A 199 -0.17 12.46 -13.00
CA ARG A 199 0.83 13.26 -13.71
C ARG A 199 2.25 12.74 -13.50
N TRP A 200 2.49 12.04 -12.39
CA TRP A 200 3.83 11.68 -11.97
C TRP A 200 3.94 10.20 -11.62
N VAL A 201 5.12 9.67 -11.85
CA VAL A 201 5.52 8.34 -11.39
C VAL A 201 6.70 8.49 -10.46
N LEU A 202 6.55 7.97 -9.24
CA LEU A 202 7.59 7.93 -8.22
C LEU A 202 8.19 6.53 -8.18
N VAL A 203 9.52 6.44 -8.15
CA VAL A 203 10.24 5.16 -8.13
C VAL A 203 11.23 5.14 -6.97
N ALA A 204 11.01 4.25 -6.00
CA ALA A 204 11.99 4.00 -4.96
C ALA A 204 13.11 3.12 -5.53
N ASP A 205 14.35 3.64 -5.52
CA ASP A 205 15.53 2.89 -5.94
C ASP A 205 16.45 2.62 -4.76
N LEU A 206 16.49 1.36 -4.33
CA LEU A 206 17.26 0.90 -3.20
C LEU A 206 18.76 1.10 -3.40
N GLY A 207 19.24 0.94 -4.64
CA GLY A 207 20.66 1.00 -4.97
C GLY A 207 21.22 2.43 -5.01
N LEU A 208 20.33 3.42 -5.14
CA LEU A 208 20.71 4.84 -5.26
C LEU A 208 20.45 5.64 -3.99
N ASP A 209 19.73 5.10 -3.01
CA ASP A 209 19.19 5.86 -1.87
C ASP A 209 18.28 7.02 -2.30
N GLN A 210 17.51 6.83 -3.39
CA GLN A 210 16.69 7.89 -3.98
C GLN A 210 15.25 7.43 -4.21
N VAL A 211 14.31 8.39 -4.15
CA VAL A 211 12.98 8.30 -4.74
C VAL A 211 12.97 9.18 -5.97
N LEU A 212 13.06 8.58 -7.16
CA LEU A 212 13.07 9.28 -8.43
C LEU A 212 11.65 9.69 -8.83
N VAL A 213 11.55 10.80 -9.57
CA VAL A 213 10.27 11.38 -10.01
C VAL A 213 10.29 11.60 -11.53
N TYR A 214 9.32 10.99 -12.20
CA TYR A 214 9.12 11.10 -13.66
C TYR A 214 7.76 11.71 -13.96
N ARG A 215 7.67 12.49 -15.03
CA ARG A 215 6.40 12.92 -15.59
C ARG A 215 5.83 11.82 -16.48
N LEU A 216 4.59 11.39 -16.23
CA LEU A 216 3.85 10.51 -17.13
C LEU A 216 3.28 11.36 -18.28
N ASP A 217 3.70 11.07 -19.50
CA ASP A 217 3.17 11.73 -20.71
C ASP A 217 2.26 10.76 -21.47
N PRO A 218 0.93 10.91 -21.36
CA PRO A 218 -0.01 10.00 -21.99
C PRO A 218 -0.07 10.13 -23.52
N GLN A 219 0.35 11.26 -24.07
CA GLN A 219 0.32 11.47 -25.53
C GLN A 219 1.45 10.71 -26.23
N SER A 220 2.66 10.83 -25.70
CA SER A 220 3.82 10.08 -26.25
C SER A 220 3.93 8.68 -25.69
N LYS A 221 3.11 8.31 -24.69
CA LYS A 221 3.17 7.04 -23.94
C LYS A 221 4.58 6.82 -23.35
N LYS A 222 5.15 7.85 -22.71
CA LYS A 222 6.52 7.84 -22.16
C LYS A 222 6.58 8.36 -20.72
N LEU A 223 7.59 7.88 -20.01
CA LEU A 223 8.09 8.52 -18.81
C LEU A 223 9.15 9.55 -19.20
N LEU A 224 9.03 10.78 -18.71
CA LEU A 224 9.95 11.88 -18.98
C LEU A 224 10.57 12.37 -17.68
N PRO A 225 11.82 12.87 -17.66
CA PRO A 225 12.39 13.47 -16.47
C PRO A 225 11.52 14.61 -15.94
N GLY A 226 11.32 14.63 -14.61
CA GLY A 226 10.65 15.73 -13.92
C GLY A 226 11.59 16.91 -13.65
N PRO A 227 11.06 18.10 -13.31
CA PRO A 227 11.87 19.28 -12.94
C PRO A 227 12.57 19.09 -11.58
N ASN A 228 12.02 18.24 -10.71
CA ASN A 228 12.59 17.82 -9.44
C ASN A 228 12.84 16.30 -9.54
N PRO A 229 14.01 15.87 -10.02
CA PRO A 229 14.19 14.50 -10.50
C PRO A 229 14.18 13.44 -9.41
N PHE A 230 14.49 13.81 -8.16
CA PHE A 230 14.47 12.85 -7.05
C PHE A 230 14.45 13.55 -5.66
N LEU A 231 14.08 12.77 -4.65
CA LEU A 231 14.40 12.99 -3.25
C LEU A 231 15.57 12.09 -2.90
N GLU A 232 16.66 12.66 -2.40
CA GLU A 232 17.80 11.92 -1.85
C GLU A 232 17.55 11.60 -0.37
N LEU A 233 17.84 10.35 0.02
CA LEU A 233 17.75 9.86 1.38
C LEU A 233 19.14 9.63 1.97
N ALA A 234 19.20 9.34 3.27
CA ALA A 234 20.47 9.05 3.91
C ALA A 234 21.20 7.87 3.24
N GLY A 235 22.50 7.99 3.07
CA GLY A 235 23.32 6.94 2.46
C GLY A 235 23.15 5.60 3.17
N GLY A 236 22.89 4.53 2.43
CA GLY A 236 22.59 3.20 2.96
C GLY A 236 21.16 3.02 3.46
N ALA A 237 20.26 3.97 3.22
CA ALA A 237 18.84 3.84 3.57
C ALA A 237 18.18 2.70 2.79
N GLY A 238 18.40 2.64 1.49
CA GLY A 238 17.80 1.65 0.60
C GLY A 238 16.29 1.73 0.53
N PRO A 239 15.70 2.81 -0.06
CA PRO A 239 14.24 2.94 -0.19
C PRO A 239 13.67 1.77 -1.00
N ARG A 240 12.58 1.19 -0.47
CA ARG A 240 12.00 -0.03 -1.01
C ARG A 240 10.60 0.16 -1.53
N HIS A 241 9.64 0.47 -0.66
CA HIS A 241 8.24 0.69 -1.00
C HIS A 241 7.79 2.08 -0.58
N ILE A 242 6.74 2.57 -1.23
CA ILE A 242 6.14 3.89 -1.04
C ILE A 242 4.64 3.72 -0.78
N ALA A 243 4.10 4.49 0.14
CA ALA A 243 2.66 4.60 0.35
C ALA A 243 2.23 6.06 0.41
N PHE A 244 1.29 6.47 -0.44
CA PHE A 244 0.65 7.78 -0.32
C PHE A 244 -0.32 7.81 0.86
N HIS A 245 -0.36 8.94 1.53
CA HIS A 245 -1.44 9.28 2.44
C HIS A 245 -2.74 9.52 1.63
N PRO A 246 -3.93 9.21 2.18
CA PRO A 246 -5.19 9.41 1.47
C PRO A 246 -5.48 10.84 0.98
N ASP A 247 -4.85 11.87 1.59
CA ASP A 247 -4.98 13.27 1.14
C ASP A 247 -4.16 13.60 -0.13
N GLY A 248 -3.27 12.69 -0.55
CA GLY A 248 -2.41 12.85 -1.71
C GLY A 248 -1.29 13.89 -1.57
N LYS A 249 -1.05 14.43 -0.37
CA LYS A 249 -0.04 15.46 -0.10
C LYS A 249 1.18 14.96 0.67
N LEU A 250 1.06 13.79 1.25
CA LEU A 250 2.11 13.14 2.02
C LEU A 250 2.39 11.75 1.45
N LEU A 251 3.61 11.29 1.61
CA LEU A 251 3.96 9.91 1.34
C LEU A 251 4.96 9.39 2.37
N TYR A 252 5.00 8.07 2.49
CA TYR A 252 5.86 7.35 3.41
C TYR A 252 6.70 6.35 2.63
N VAL A 253 8.01 6.39 2.84
CA VAL A 253 9.00 5.51 2.20
C VAL A 253 9.57 4.59 3.26
N ILE A 254 9.41 3.28 3.07
CA ILE A 254 10.08 2.30 3.92
C ILE A 254 11.47 2.00 3.36
N ASN A 255 12.50 2.13 4.19
CA ASN A 255 13.89 1.99 3.80
C ASN A 255 14.41 0.62 4.24
N GLU A 256 14.65 -0.27 3.26
CA GLU A 256 14.99 -1.68 3.50
C GLU A 256 16.23 -1.86 4.35
N MET A 257 17.31 -1.19 3.96
CA MET A 257 18.64 -1.39 4.57
C MET A 257 18.79 -0.58 5.85
N GLY A 258 18.26 0.64 5.87
CA GLY A 258 18.33 1.52 7.02
C GLY A 258 17.40 1.16 8.17
N MET A 259 16.46 0.22 7.99
CA MET A 259 15.42 -0.10 9.00
C MET A 259 14.69 1.15 9.48
N THR A 260 14.30 2.03 8.53
CA THR A 260 13.67 3.32 8.82
C THR A 260 12.43 3.56 7.97
N LEU A 261 11.58 4.47 8.42
CA LEU A 261 10.46 5.04 7.69
C LEU A 261 10.70 6.53 7.50
N THR A 262 10.72 6.99 6.26
CA THR A 262 10.80 8.41 5.91
C THR A 262 9.41 8.95 5.60
N SER A 263 9.00 10.01 6.28
CA SER A 263 7.82 10.83 5.96
C SER A 263 8.25 11.94 5.01
N ALA A 264 7.53 12.18 3.93
CA ALA A 264 7.82 13.24 2.97
C ALA A 264 6.55 13.97 2.53
N SER A 265 6.66 15.26 2.24
CA SER A 265 5.61 16.04 1.58
C SER A 265 5.70 15.87 0.07
N TRP A 266 4.55 15.91 -0.57
CA TRP A 266 4.40 15.81 -2.02
C TRP A 266 3.67 17.04 -2.58
N ASP A 267 4.31 17.73 -3.50
CA ASP A 267 3.71 18.80 -4.29
C ASP A 267 3.43 18.28 -5.71
N ALA A 268 2.19 17.91 -5.98
CA ALA A 268 1.76 17.38 -7.27
C ALA A 268 1.77 18.42 -8.39
N GLU A 269 1.82 19.74 -8.09
CA GLU A 269 1.91 20.77 -9.14
C GLU A 269 3.31 20.83 -9.73
N THR A 270 4.32 20.72 -8.89
CA THR A 270 5.72 20.83 -9.30
C THR A 270 6.45 19.50 -9.40
N GLY A 271 5.84 18.40 -8.92
CA GLY A 271 6.50 17.09 -8.82
C GLY A 271 7.61 17.07 -7.78
N LYS A 272 7.51 17.87 -6.71
CA LYS A 272 8.55 17.99 -5.70
C LYS A 272 8.25 17.14 -4.48
N LEU A 273 9.25 16.35 -4.08
CA LEU A 273 9.32 15.69 -2.78
C LEU A 273 10.19 16.49 -1.82
N ALA A 274 9.83 16.53 -0.53
CA ALA A 274 10.68 17.05 0.52
C ALA A 274 10.54 16.19 1.77
N GLU A 275 11.67 15.74 2.34
CA GLU A 275 11.71 14.99 3.58
C GLU A 275 11.15 15.82 4.73
N ILE A 276 10.33 15.21 5.58
CA ILE A 276 9.81 15.80 6.82
C ILE A 276 10.56 15.22 8.02
N ALA A 277 10.65 13.89 8.09
CA ALA A 277 11.30 13.17 9.17
C ALA A 277 11.59 11.73 8.79
N THR A 278 12.64 11.17 9.38
CA THR A 278 12.97 9.74 9.28
C THR A 278 13.06 9.14 10.68
N VAL A 279 12.40 7.99 10.90
CA VAL A 279 12.34 7.29 12.19
C VAL A 279 12.66 5.81 12.06
N ARG A 280 13.19 5.18 13.11
CA ARG A 280 13.45 3.73 13.16
C ARG A 280 12.16 2.94 13.17
N THR A 281 12.15 1.79 12.47
CA THR A 281 11.04 0.84 12.46
C THR A 281 11.05 -0.12 13.66
N VAL A 282 12.18 -0.23 14.33
CA VAL A 282 12.38 -1.00 15.59
C VAL A 282 13.11 -0.12 16.59
N PRO A 283 13.07 -0.41 17.91
CA PRO A 283 13.94 0.25 18.90
C PRO A 283 15.42 0.11 18.52
N GLU A 284 16.21 1.17 18.71
CA GLU A 284 17.63 1.21 18.33
C GLU A 284 18.43 0.09 19.02
N GLU A 285 18.14 -0.15 20.30
CA GLU A 285 18.79 -1.19 21.11
C GLU A 285 18.47 -2.63 20.69
N GLN A 286 17.43 -2.83 19.87
CA GLN A 286 17.04 -4.12 19.33
C GLN A 286 17.60 -4.38 17.92
N LEU A 287 18.18 -3.34 17.29
CA LEU A 287 18.63 -3.44 15.92
C LEU A 287 19.72 -4.50 15.75
N GLN A 288 19.55 -5.40 14.77
CA GLN A 288 20.52 -6.46 14.48
C GLN A 288 20.92 -6.45 13.00
N SER A 289 22.16 -6.85 12.75
CA SER A 289 22.66 -7.02 11.38
C SER A 289 21.88 -8.11 10.64
N GLY A 290 21.61 -7.87 9.37
CA GLY A 290 20.85 -8.78 8.51
C GLY A 290 19.32 -8.61 8.56
N TRP A 291 18.82 -7.79 9.47
CA TRP A 291 17.42 -7.40 9.45
C TRP A 291 17.14 -6.37 8.34
N SER A 292 15.90 -6.32 7.90
CA SER A 292 15.51 -5.41 6.83
C SER A 292 14.00 -5.14 6.87
N THR A 293 13.58 -4.00 6.35
CA THR A 293 12.14 -3.75 6.19
C THR A 293 11.62 -4.30 4.86
N ALA A 294 10.31 -4.29 4.65
CA ALA A 294 9.74 -4.74 3.38
C ALA A 294 8.56 -3.88 2.90
N GLU A 295 7.39 -3.99 3.48
CA GLU A 295 6.17 -3.33 3.02
C GLU A 295 5.83 -2.12 3.89
N VAL A 296 5.16 -1.12 3.30
CA VAL A 296 4.59 0.04 3.98
C VAL A 296 3.19 0.32 3.46
N LEU A 297 2.24 0.54 4.37
CA LEU A 297 0.88 0.94 4.03
C LEU A 297 0.38 2.02 4.99
N VAL A 298 -0.33 3.00 4.44
CA VAL A 298 -1.12 3.95 5.23
C VAL A 298 -2.50 3.36 5.45
N HIS A 299 -2.98 3.41 6.69
CA HIS A 299 -4.35 3.02 7.02
C HIS A 299 -5.35 3.93 6.30
N PRO A 300 -6.51 3.43 5.80
CA PRO A 300 -7.50 4.27 5.09
C PRO A 300 -7.97 5.51 5.85
N SER A 301 -7.89 5.51 7.19
CA SER A 301 -8.21 6.69 8.01
C SER A 301 -7.20 7.83 7.90
N GLY A 302 -6.02 7.62 7.33
CA GLY A 302 -4.93 8.59 7.30
C GLY A 302 -4.24 8.84 8.63
N ARG A 303 -4.57 8.10 9.71
CA ARG A 303 -4.00 8.35 11.05
C ARG A 303 -2.78 7.51 11.39
N PHE A 304 -2.60 6.40 10.69
CA PHE A 304 -1.58 5.40 10.99
C PHE A 304 -0.83 4.96 9.74
N VAL A 305 0.46 4.66 9.92
CA VAL A 305 1.28 3.92 8.96
C VAL A 305 1.71 2.61 9.61
N TYR A 306 1.78 1.56 8.79
CA TYR A 306 2.34 0.27 9.19
C TYR A 306 3.53 -0.06 8.29
N GLY A 307 4.56 -0.68 8.88
CA GLY A 307 5.75 -1.14 8.17
C GLY A 307 6.17 -2.53 8.62
N SER A 308 6.54 -3.43 7.69
CA SER A 308 6.98 -4.78 8.08
C SER A 308 8.50 -4.86 8.23
N ASN A 309 8.96 -5.62 9.24
CA ASN A 309 10.35 -5.86 9.58
C ASN A 309 10.69 -7.34 9.45
N ARG A 310 11.54 -7.68 8.50
CA ARG A 310 12.05 -9.03 8.26
C ARG A 310 13.23 -9.31 9.19
N GLY A 311 13.27 -10.47 9.81
CA GLY A 311 14.26 -10.85 10.82
C GLY A 311 13.85 -10.48 12.24
N HIS A 312 13.33 -9.27 12.46
CA HIS A 312 12.60 -8.91 13.67
C HIS A 312 11.18 -9.53 13.69
N ASP A 313 10.64 -9.84 12.50
CA ASP A 313 9.39 -10.54 12.25
C ASP A 313 8.16 -9.85 12.87
N THR A 314 8.11 -8.52 12.70
CA THR A 314 7.03 -7.68 13.22
C THR A 314 6.44 -6.74 12.19
N ILE A 315 5.25 -6.21 12.52
CA ILE A 315 4.67 -5.00 11.92
C ILE A 315 4.91 -3.84 12.90
N ALA A 316 5.61 -2.81 12.46
CA ALA A 316 5.73 -1.54 13.18
C ALA A 316 4.51 -0.66 12.91
N LEU A 317 3.93 -0.09 13.96
CA LEU A 317 2.86 0.90 13.92
C LEU A 317 3.42 2.28 14.16
N PHE A 318 3.00 3.23 13.33
CA PHE A 318 3.33 4.65 13.49
C PHE A 318 2.06 5.49 13.52
N ALA A 319 2.02 6.49 14.40
CA ALA A 319 1.02 7.54 14.36
C ALA A 319 1.48 8.67 13.44
N ILE A 320 0.57 9.22 12.64
CA ILE A 320 0.81 10.36 11.75
C ILE A 320 0.42 11.64 12.49
N SER A 321 1.33 12.60 12.57
CA SER A 321 1.02 13.95 13.08
C SER A 321 0.09 14.67 12.08
N PRO A 322 -1.12 15.06 12.49
CA PRO A 322 -2.02 15.78 11.60
C PRO A 322 -1.54 17.18 11.24
N GLN A 323 -0.59 17.75 11.99
CA GLN A 323 -0.03 19.09 11.76
C GLN A 323 1.15 19.06 10.77
N THR A 324 2.00 18.04 10.85
CA THR A 324 3.26 18.00 10.10
C THR A 324 3.33 16.87 9.09
N GLY A 325 2.52 15.81 9.22
CA GLY A 325 2.64 14.58 8.47
C GLY A 325 3.77 13.65 8.93
N ALA A 326 4.56 14.06 9.94
CA ALA A 326 5.62 13.21 10.47
C ALA A 326 5.05 11.94 11.12
N ALA A 327 5.67 10.81 10.86
CA ALA A 327 5.36 9.53 11.50
C ALA A 327 6.16 9.38 12.80
N THR A 328 5.52 8.89 13.86
CA THR A 328 6.16 8.53 15.14
C THR A 328 5.85 7.08 15.46
N ARG A 329 6.90 6.26 15.67
CA ARG A 329 6.74 4.84 16.01
C ARG A 329 6.06 4.68 17.37
N ILE A 330 5.03 3.83 17.41
CA ILE A 330 4.24 3.54 18.61
C ILE A 330 4.63 2.17 19.18
N GLU A 331 4.53 1.10 18.35
CA GLU A 331 4.67 -0.28 18.81
C GLU A 331 5.13 -1.21 17.67
N ASN A 332 5.62 -2.37 18.03
CA ASN A 332 5.94 -3.47 17.12
C ASN A 332 5.14 -4.72 17.48
N PHE A 333 4.36 -5.26 16.55
CA PHE A 333 3.51 -6.44 16.74
C PHE A 333 4.10 -7.64 16.03
N SER A 334 4.27 -8.76 16.74
CA SER A 334 4.72 -10.03 16.11
C SER A 334 3.75 -10.45 15.02
N THR A 335 4.29 -10.88 13.86
CA THR A 335 3.50 -11.41 12.74
C THR A 335 3.13 -12.89 12.89
N LEU A 336 3.55 -13.52 13.99
CA LEU A 336 3.34 -14.96 14.31
C LEU A 336 3.98 -15.88 13.25
N GLY A 337 5.00 -15.39 12.54
CA GLY A 337 5.74 -16.15 11.53
C GLY A 337 7.08 -15.50 11.24
N LYS A 338 7.69 -15.90 10.11
CA LYS A 338 9.06 -15.50 9.73
C LYS A 338 9.07 -14.77 8.39
N ILE A 339 9.88 -13.69 8.35
CA ILE A 339 10.10 -12.88 7.15
C ILE A 339 8.77 -12.33 6.58
N PRO A 340 8.11 -11.39 7.28
CA PRO A 340 6.89 -10.73 6.79
C PRO A 340 7.23 -9.81 5.60
N ARG A 341 7.34 -10.41 4.39
CA ARG A 341 7.73 -9.71 3.17
C ARG A 341 6.68 -8.74 2.68
N ASN A 342 5.41 -9.04 2.93
CA ASN A 342 4.29 -8.18 2.63
C ASN A 342 3.23 -8.28 3.74
N PHE A 343 2.35 -7.32 3.78
CA PHE A 343 1.10 -7.36 4.51
C PHE A 343 0.06 -6.52 3.78
N ARG A 344 -1.21 -6.77 4.03
CA ARG A 344 -2.28 -5.99 3.43
C ARG A 344 -3.33 -5.61 4.45
N ILE A 345 -3.74 -4.34 4.45
CA ILE A 345 -4.92 -3.86 5.16
C ILE A 345 -6.13 -4.09 4.25
N ASP A 346 -7.21 -4.65 4.78
CA ASP A 346 -8.43 -4.85 4.03
C ASP A 346 -9.08 -3.50 3.67
N PRO A 347 -9.89 -3.41 2.60
CA PRO A 347 -10.49 -2.15 2.17
C PRO A 347 -11.33 -1.42 3.22
N THR A 348 -11.83 -2.12 4.26
CA THR A 348 -12.59 -1.51 5.36
C THR A 348 -11.72 -0.93 6.46
N GLY A 349 -10.40 -1.25 6.45
CA GLY A 349 -9.47 -0.86 7.50
C GLY A 349 -9.68 -1.61 8.82
N GLN A 350 -10.35 -2.77 8.81
CA GLN A 350 -10.64 -3.53 10.03
C GLN A 350 -9.62 -4.63 10.30
N PHE A 351 -8.99 -5.15 9.24
CA PHE A 351 -8.06 -6.26 9.33
C PHE A 351 -6.75 -5.97 8.62
N LEU A 352 -5.69 -6.55 9.17
CA LEU A 352 -4.39 -6.65 8.53
C LEU A 352 -4.04 -8.13 8.34
N LEU A 353 -3.65 -8.51 7.11
CA LEU A 353 -3.15 -9.83 6.77
C LEU A 353 -1.63 -9.76 6.64
N ALA A 354 -0.88 -10.45 7.50
CA ALA A 354 0.59 -10.49 7.48
C ALA A 354 1.08 -11.73 6.74
N GLU A 355 1.88 -11.55 5.71
CA GLU A 355 2.42 -12.58 4.82
C GLU A 355 3.83 -12.97 5.25
N ASN A 356 3.96 -14.10 5.93
CA ASN A 356 5.21 -14.63 6.46
C ASN A 356 5.85 -15.59 5.42
N GLN A 357 6.73 -15.05 4.59
CA GLN A 357 7.29 -15.74 3.44
C GLN A 357 7.98 -17.07 3.81
N GLU A 358 8.83 -17.07 4.86
CA GLU A 358 9.59 -18.27 5.23
C GLU A 358 8.80 -19.23 6.10
N SER A 359 7.71 -18.79 6.72
CA SER A 359 6.79 -19.68 7.44
C SER A 359 5.69 -20.26 6.54
N ASN A 360 5.55 -19.80 5.30
CA ASN A 360 4.48 -20.19 4.38
C ASN A 360 3.08 -19.95 4.97
N THR A 361 2.91 -18.87 5.75
CA THR A 361 1.65 -18.56 6.42
C THR A 361 1.20 -17.13 6.18
N ILE A 362 -0.11 -16.93 6.24
CA ILE A 362 -0.75 -15.62 6.31
C ILE A 362 -1.58 -15.62 7.60
N HIS A 363 -1.28 -14.68 8.50
CA HIS A 363 -2.02 -14.48 9.75
C HIS A 363 -2.88 -13.24 9.66
N SER A 364 -4.09 -13.29 10.21
CA SER A 364 -4.98 -12.13 10.27
C SER A 364 -4.97 -11.48 11.65
N PHE A 365 -5.04 -10.15 11.65
CA PHE A 365 -5.08 -9.29 12.82
C PHE A 365 -6.25 -8.32 12.69
N SER A 366 -7.00 -8.10 13.76
CA SER A 366 -7.94 -6.98 13.82
C SER A 366 -7.19 -5.70 14.13
N ILE A 367 -7.65 -4.59 13.55
CA ILE A 367 -7.10 -3.24 13.77
C ILE A 367 -8.04 -2.48 14.70
N ASP A 368 -7.56 -2.04 15.85
CA ASP A 368 -8.30 -1.11 16.70
C ASP A 368 -8.37 0.27 16.02
N ARG A 369 -9.57 0.73 15.72
CA ARG A 369 -9.79 1.97 14.98
C ARG A 369 -9.33 3.22 15.74
N GLY A 370 -9.29 3.17 17.07
CA GLY A 370 -8.89 4.29 17.92
C GLY A 370 -7.38 4.46 18.00
N THR A 371 -6.67 3.36 18.23
CA THR A 371 -5.24 3.31 18.54
C THR A 371 -4.37 2.83 17.39
N GLY A 372 -4.93 2.13 16.39
CA GLY A 372 -4.19 1.43 15.34
C GLY A 372 -3.56 0.11 15.79
N PHE A 373 -3.77 -0.33 17.04
CA PHE A 373 -3.15 -1.53 17.58
C PHE A 373 -3.66 -2.80 16.88
N LEU A 374 -2.73 -3.73 16.67
CA LEU A 374 -3.02 -5.02 16.05
C LEU A 374 -3.29 -6.07 17.14
N LYS A 375 -4.39 -6.80 16.97
CA LYS A 375 -4.71 -7.95 17.82
C LYS A 375 -4.87 -9.20 16.95
N PRO A 376 -4.13 -10.29 17.19
CA PRO A 376 -4.33 -11.55 16.47
C PRO A 376 -5.78 -12.01 16.54
N THR A 377 -6.37 -12.42 15.42
CA THR A 377 -7.71 -12.99 15.36
C THR A 377 -7.71 -14.48 15.77
N GLY A 378 -6.55 -15.12 15.78
CA GLY A 378 -6.37 -16.56 15.93
C GLY A 378 -6.48 -17.35 14.63
N HIS A 379 -6.72 -16.68 13.50
CA HIS A 379 -6.87 -17.31 12.19
C HIS A 379 -5.64 -17.18 11.33
N SER A 380 -5.32 -18.25 10.59
CA SER A 380 -4.25 -18.26 9.60
C SER A 380 -4.57 -19.22 8.45
N ILE A 381 -3.90 -19.02 7.32
CA ILE A 381 -3.89 -19.93 6.18
C ILE A 381 -2.45 -20.21 5.75
N SER A 382 -2.25 -21.33 5.07
CA SER A 382 -0.94 -21.71 4.51
C SER A 382 -0.95 -21.58 2.99
N THR A 383 0.14 -20.99 2.47
CA THR A 383 0.43 -20.88 1.03
C THR A 383 1.94 -20.76 0.84
N GLU A 384 2.46 -21.23 -0.30
CA GLU A 384 3.89 -21.28 -0.55
C GLU A 384 4.48 -19.88 -0.75
N LYS A 385 5.44 -19.50 0.11
CA LYS A 385 6.24 -18.27 0.06
C LYS A 385 5.45 -17.01 -0.34
N PRO A 386 4.38 -16.66 0.42
CA PRO A 386 3.54 -15.51 0.09
C PRO A 386 4.35 -14.21 0.13
N ALA A 387 4.10 -13.31 -0.82
CA ALA A 387 4.82 -12.04 -0.94
C ALA A 387 3.95 -10.88 -1.45
N CYS A 388 2.69 -11.12 -1.82
CA CYS A 388 1.75 -10.09 -2.24
C CYS A 388 0.30 -10.52 -2.07
N ILE A 389 -0.49 -9.71 -1.38
CA ILE A 389 -1.95 -9.80 -1.34
C ILE A 389 -2.56 -8.58 -2.04
N LYS A 390 -3.60 -8.80 -2.85
CA LYS A 390 -4.47 -7.71 -3.35
C LYS A 390 -5.93 -8.11 -3.15
N PHE A 391 -6.67 -7.26 -2.43
CA PHE A 391 -8.10 -7.41 -2.30
C PHE A 391 -8.80 -6.98 -3.57
N MET A 392 -9.84 -7.72 -3.95
CA MET A 392 -10.79 -7.25 -4.96
C MET A 392 -11.55 -6.06 -4.39
N THR A 393 -11.32 -4.87 -4.92
CA THR A 393 -12.10 -3.70 -4.55
C THR A 393 -13.44 -3.74 -5.29
N MET A 394 -14.54 -3.55 -4.55
CA MET A 394 -15.82 -3.30 -5.22
C MET A 394 -15.75 -1.91 -5.86
N PRO A 395 -16.26 -1.73 -7.09
CA PRO A 395 -16.42 -0.38 -7.63
C PRO A 395 -17.24 0.41 -6.62
N VAL A 396 -16.77 1.59 -6.24
CA VAL A 396 -17.62 2.56 -5.55
C VAL A 396 -18.73 2.86 -6.55
N GLY A 397 -19.96 2.48 -6.24
CA GLY A 397 -21.10 2.78 -7.09
C GLY A 397 -21.15 4.28 -7.41
N PRO A 398 -21.77 4.65 -8.53
CA PRO A 398 -21.86 6.03 -8.96
C PRO A 398 -22.57 6.90 -7.93
#